data_1061bdb7138d319e5b78a088f3f68d9b
#
_entry.id   1061bdb7138d319e5b78a088f3f68d9b
#
_cell.length_a   1.000
_cell.length_b   1.000
_cell.length_c   1.000
_cell.angle_alpha   90.00
_cell.angle_beta   90.00
_cell.angle_gamma   90.00
#
_symmetry.space_group_name_H-M   'P 1'
#
loop_
_entity.id
_entity.type
_entity.pdbx_description
1 polymer ?
#
loop_
_entity_poly.entity_id
_entity_poly.type
_entity_poly.pdbx_seq_one_letter_code
_entity_poly.pdbx_strand_id
1 'polypeptide(L)'
;MKVLGAKVKEQGVTFGIIAVKPEVLHNDARAAELQRFGISIMGMIPIILMAQNSRGIPTYYGRKDIVRFLSKVPFHAIPWREYTVA
;
A
#
# COMPACT_ATOMS: atom_id res chain seq x y z
N MET A 1 9.29 3.89 14.78
CA MET A 1 9.34 3.23 13.48
C MET A 1 8.64 4.11 12.45
N LYS A 2 9.22 4.21 11.28
CA LYS A 2 8.65 5.01 10.20
C LYS A 2 8.25 4.11 9.05
N VAL A 3 7.09 4.41 8.45
CA VAL A 3 6.53 3.63 7.35
C VAL A 3 6.18 4.59 6.22
N LEU A 4 6.59 4.25 5.01
CA LEU A 4 6.19 5.01 3.82
C LEU A 4 4.82 4.52 3.37
N GLY A 5 3.89 5.44 3.19
CA GLY A 5 2.55 5.09 2.78
C GLY A 5 1.82 6.25 2.14
N ALA A 6 0.58 6.01 1.79
CA ALA A 6 -0.27 7.04 1.23
C ALA A 6 -1.73 6.72 1.52
N LYS A 7 -2.53 7.74 1.74
CA LYS A 7 -3.98 7.61 1.89
C LYS A 7 -4.62 8.33 0.72
N VAL A 8 -5.40 7.60 -0.06
CA VAL A 8 -5.94 8.09 -1.33
C VAL A 8 -7.46 7.96 -1.32
N LYS A 9 -8.12 8.98 -1.82
CA LYS A 9 -9.56 8.93 -2.07
C LYS A 9 -9.81 9.08 -3.56
N GLU A 10 -10.50 8.10 -4.14
CA GLU A 10 -10.78 8.08 -5.58
C GLU A 10 -12.17 7.52 -5.82
N GLN A 11 -13.00 8.27 -6.56
CA GLN A 11 -14.37 7.87 -6.89
C GLN A 11 -15.19 7.43 -5.67
N GLY A 12 -15.02 8.16 -4.56
CA GLY A 12 -15.74 7.85 -3.33
C GLY A 12 -15.16 6.73 -2.49
N VAL A 13 -14.09 6.09 -2.95
CA VAL A 13 -13.40 5.03 -2.19
C VAL A 13 -12.14 5.59 -1.58
N THR A 14 -12.00 5.45 -0.26
CA THR A 14 -10.77 5.80 0.45
C THR A 14 -10.00 4.53 0.73
N PHE A 15 -8.72 4.50 0.39
CA PHE A 15 -7.86 3.35 0.66
C PHE A 15 -6.46 3.82 1.06
N GLY A 16 -5.72 2.92 1.69
CA GLY A 16 -4.35 3.19 2.09
C GLY A 16 -3.37 2.33 1.31
N ILE A 17 -2.15 2.81 1.16
CA ILE A 17 -1.05 2.08 0.54
C ILE A 17 0.11 2.08 1.52
N ILE A 18 0.73 0.92 1.73
CA ILE A 18 1.90 0.76 2.59
C ILE A 18 3.03 0.18 1.74
N ALA A 19 4.19 0.82 1.78
CA ALA A 19 5.39 0.31 1.11
C ALA A 19 6.01 -0.80 1.95
N VAL A 20 6.28 -1.95 1.33
CA VAL A 20 6.83 -3.13 2.00
C VAL A 20 7.98 -3.70 1.17
N LYS A 21 8.72 -4.62 1.75
CA LYS A 21 9.77 -5.35 1.03
C LYS A 21 9.14 -6.34 0.05
N PRO A 22 9.76 -6.58 -1.12
CA PRO A 22 9.18 -7.46 -2.15
C PRO A 22 8.81 -8.86 -1.66
N GLU A 23 9.60 -9.46 -0.78
CA GLU A 23 9.33 -10.80 -0.28
C GLU A 23 8.02 -10.91 0.49
N VAL A 24 7.50 -9.81 1.02
CA VAL A 24 6.21 -9.79 1.72
C VAL A 24 5.07 -10.18 0.78
N LEU A 25 5.17 -9.80 -0.49
CA LEU A 25 4.10 -10.05 -1.47
C LEU A 25 4.01 -11.52 -1.87
N HIS A 26 5.01 -12.32 -1.54
CA HIS A 26 5.05 -13.75 -1.83
C HIS A 26 4.65 -14.62 -0.63
N ASN A 27 4.21 -13.99 0.45
CA ASN A 27 3.82 -14.69 1.69
C ASN A 27 2.47 -14.14 2.14
N ASP A 28 1.40 -14.87 1.90
CA ASP A 28 0.03 -14.40 2.18
C ASP A 28 -0.19 -14.09 3.67
N ALA A 29 0.38 -14.88 4.56
CA ALA A 29 0.23 -14.65 6.00
C ALA A 29 0.91 -13.34 6.41
N ARG A 30 2.11 -13.09 5.90
CA ARG A 30 2.86 -11.87 6.18
C ARG A 30 2.16 -10.65 5.56
N ALA A 31 1.65 -10.80 4.35
CA ALA A 31 0.90 -9.74 3.67
C ALA A 31 -0.35 -9.36 4.47
N ALA A 32 -1.12 -10.34 4.93
CA ALA A 32 -2.31 -10.09 5.74
C ALA A 32 -1.96 -9.38 7.04
N GLU A 33 -0.86 -9.76 7.67
CA GLU A 33 -0.35 -9.12 8.88
C GLU A 33 -0.05 -7.65 8.66
N LEU A 34 0.62 -7.33 7.55
CA LEU A 34 0.95 -5.95 7.23
C LEU A 34 -0.25 -5.14 6.79
N GLN A 35 -1.25 -5.77 6.18
CA GLN A 35 -2.52 -5.09 5.89
C GLN A 35 -3.24 -4.71 7.19
N ARG A 36 -3.26 -5.60 8.19
CA ARG A 36 -3.82 -5.27 9.50
C ARG A 36 -3.05 -4.15 10.18
N PHE A 37 -1.73 -4.16 10.03
CA PHE A 37 -0.89 -3.08 10.54
C PHE A 37 -1.28 -1.74 9.89
N GLY A 38 -1.50 -1.75 8.58
CA GLY A 38 -1.96 -0.57 7.85
C GLY A 38 -3.28 -0.02 8.38
N ILE A 39 -4.22 -0.91 8.71
CA ILE A 39 -5.49 -0.51 9.31
C ILE A 39 -5.26 0.19 10.65
N SER A 40 -4.31 -0.28 11.44
CA SER A 40 -4.03 0.32 12.75
C SER A 40 -3.50 1.76 12.65
N ILE A 41 -2.85 2.12 11.54
CA ILE A 41 -2.30 3.48 11.38
C ILE A 41 -3.13 4.38 10.46
N MET A 42 -3.94 3.80 9.57
CA MET A 42 -4.71 4.57 8.58
C MET A 42 -6.22 4.53 8.80
N GLY A 43 -6.72 3.59 9.60
CA GLY A 43 -8.14 3.41 9.85
C GLY A 43 -8.72 2.23 9.12
N MET A 44 -10.02 1.99 9.31
CA MET A 44 -10.74 0.84 8.74
C MET A 44 -11.06 1.06 7.26
N ILE A 45 -10.02 1.10 6.45
CA ILE A 45 -10.11 1.27 4.99
C ILE A 45 -9.34 0.13 4.33
N PRO A 46 -9.63 -0.18 3.06
CA PRO A 46 -8.82 -1.16 2.33
C PRO A 46 -7.36 -0.75 2.32
N ILE A 47 -6.47 -1.69 2.61
CA ILE A 47 -5.02 -1.45 2.62
C ILE A 47 -4.39 -2.23 1.49
N ILE A 48 -3.62 -1.52 0.66
CA ILE A 48 -2.87 -2.09 -0.44
C ILE A 48 -1.40 -2.08 -0.06
N LEU A 49 -0.70 -3.17 -0.29
CA LEU A 49 0.75 -3.24 -0.10
C LEU A 49 1.44 -2.94 -1.42
N MET A 50 2.53 -2.21 -1.36
CA MET A 50 3.31 -1.86 -2.54
C MET A 50 4.77 -2.23 -2.30
N ALA A 51 5.38 -2.90 -3.27
CA ALA A 51 6.81 -3.16 -3.27
C ALA A 51 7.39 -2.79 -4.62
N GLN A 52 8.58 -2.20 -4.61
CA GLN A 52 9.28 -1.87 -5.85
C GLN A 52 10.36 -2.93 -6.10
N ASN A 53 10.55 -3.28 -7.38
CA ASN A 53 11.66 -4.15 -7.76
C ASN A 53 12.95 -3.33 -7.87
N SER A 54 14.05 -3.97 -8.28
CA SER A 54 15.34 -3.29 -8.41
C SER A 54 15.35 -2.17 -9.44
N ARG A 55 14.37 -2.13 -10.35
CA ARG A 55 14.21 -1.07 -11.34
C ARG A 55 13.27 0.04 -10.89
N GLY A 56 12.75 -0.06 -9.65
CA GLY A 56 11.81 0.90 -9.13
C GLY A 56 10.38 0.71 -9.62
N ILE A 57 10.08 -0.40 -10.31
CA ILE A 57 8.73 -0.68 -10.80
C ILE A 57 7.88 -1.22 -9.66
N PRO A 58 6.72 -0.61 -9.36
CA PRO A 58 5.89 -1.06 -8.24
C PRO A 58 5.03 -2.27 -8.59
N THR A 59 4.82 -3.11 -7.60
CA THR A 59 3.84 -4.19 -7.62
C THR A 59 2.87 -3.94 -6.46
N TYR A 60 1.58 -4.04 -6.72
CA TYR A 60 0.55 -3.80 -5.72
C TYR A 60 -0.14 -5.10 -5.34
N TYR A 61 -0.49 -5.22 -4.05
CA TYR A 61 -1.13 -6.41 -3.50
C TYR A 61 -2.31 -5.99 -2.63
N GLY A 62 -3.48 -6.54 -2.92
CA GLY A 62 -4.67 -6.28 -2.15
C GLY A 62 -5.93 -6.40 -2.99
N ARG A 63 -6.94 -5.61 -2.65
CA ARG A 63 -8.23 -5.62 -3.34
C ARG A 63 -8.04 -5.35 -4.83
N LYS A 64 -8.55 -6.25 -5.66
CA LYS A 64 -8.21 -6.27 -7.10
C LYS A 64 -8.65 -5.03 -7.86
N ASP A 65 -9.80 -4.45 -7.54
CA ASP A 65 -10.28 -3.24 -8.20
C ASP A 65 -9.33 -2.05 -7.94
N ILE A 66 -8.84 -1.93 -6.71
CA ILE A 66 -7.90 -0.87 -6.33
C ILE A 66 -6.55 -1.11 -6.98
N VAL A 67 -6.07 -2.35 -6.98
CA VAL A 67 -4.80 -2.71 -7.63
C VAL A 67 -4.86 -2.37 -9.11
N ARG A 68 -5.98 -2.66 -9.77
CA ARG A 68 -6.16 -2.34 -11.19
C ARG A 68 -6.13 -0.83 -11.43
N PHE A 69 -6.76 -0.07 -10.57
CA PHE A 69 -6.73 1.38 -10.65
C PHE A 69 -5.29 1.90 -10.49
N LEU A 70 -4.58 1.43 -9.48
CA LEU A 70 -3.20 1.88 -9.20
C LEU A 70 -2.23 1.53 -10.32
N SER A 71 -2.47 0.45 -11.06
CA SER A 71 -1.61 0.07 -12.18
C SER A 71 -1.59 1.11 -13.30
N LYS A 72 -2.57 2.02 -13.31
CA LYS A 72 -2.69 3.09 -14.30
C LYS A 72 -2.24 4.45 -13.76
N VAL A 73 -1.84 4.51 -12.48
CA VAL A 73 -1.43 5.76 -11.84
C VAL A 73 0.09 5.82 -11.80
N PRO A 74 0.70 6.90 -12.30
CA PRO A 74 2.16 7.04 -12.17
C PRO A 74 2.56 7.00 -10.70
N PHE A 75 3.63 6.29 -10.39
CA PHE A 75 4.08 6.09 -9.01
C PHE A 75 4.24 7.44 -8.27
N HIS A 76 4.85 8.41 -8.92
CA HIS A 76 5.12 9.71 -8.31
C HIS A 76 3.89 10.61 -8.17
N ALA A 77 2.76 10.22 -8.76
CA ALA A 77 1.50 10.95 -8.58
C ALA A 77 0.78 10.52 -7.29
N ILE A 78 1.22 9.44 -6.67
CA ILE A 78 0.66 8.99 -5.39
C ILE A 78 1.21 9.88 -4.28
N PRO A 79 0.36 10.38 -3.35
CA PRO A 79 0.82 11.29 -2.30
C PRO A 79 1.56 10.57 -1.18
N TRP A 80 2.73 10.04 -1.46
CA TRP A 80 3.55 9.31 -0.50
C TRP A 80 3.97 10.22 0.65
N ARG A 81 3.89 9.68 1.85
CA ARG A 81 4.36 10.38 3.04
C ARG A 81 4.84 9.38 4.08
N GLU A 82 5.63 9.87 5.02
CA GLU A 82 6.16 9.06 6.10
C GLU A 82 5.17 9.06 7.27
N TYR A 83 4.83 7.87 7.76
CA TYR A 83 3.99 7.70 8.94
C TYR A 83 4.88 7.26 10.09
N THR A 84 4.78 7.95 11.22
CA THR A 84 5.51 7.57 12.43
C THR A 84 4.60 6.68 13.29
N VAL A 85 5.15 5.55 13.71
CA VAL A 85 4.43 4.58 14.53
C VAL A 85 5.12 4.49 15.88
N ALA A 86 4.35 4.64 16.95
CA ALA A 86 4.87 4.57 18.31
C ALA A 86 5.31 3.15 18.68
#